data_7880f4d35c5d5680c2e9bc1a6fa84106
#
_entry.id   7880f4d35c5d5680c2e9bc1a6fa84106
#
_cell.length_a   1.000
_cell.length_b   1.000
_cell.length_c   1.000
_cell.angle_alpha   90.00
_cell.angle_beta   90.00
_cell.angle_gamma   90.00
#
_symmetry.space_group_name_H-M   'P 1'
#
loop_
_entity.id
_entity.type
_entity.pdbx_description
1 polymer ?
#
loop_
_entity_poly.entity_id
_entity_poly.type
_entity_poly.pdbx_seq_one_letter_code
_entity_poly.pdbx_strand_id
1 'polypeptide(L)'
;MVTRQSTIILIIKLLFMSVLLNLKKVNLKYQTGKDNIRVLKDINLTTKKKETISIVGESGSGKTSLIMLIGGLEKATSGKIFFQNHEITKLSEDEVSEIRRKSIGIIFQSFYLIPNYSAVENV
;
A
#
# COMPACT_ATOMS: atom_id res chain seq x y z
N MET A 1 -31.87 7.25 23.56
CA MET A 1 -32.47 6.16 22.79
C MET A 1 -31.61 5.94 21.52
N VAL A 2 -30.90 4.85 21.44
CA VAL A 2 -30.07 4.55 20.26
C VAL A 2 -30.98 3.96 19.19
N THR A 3 -31.18 4.67 18.07
CA THR A 3 -32.00 4.17 16.97
C THR A 3 -31.30 3.06 16.21
N ARG A 4 -32.02 2.14 15.57
CA ARG A 4 -31.45 1.09 14.70
C ARG A 4 -30.50 1.67 13.65
N GLN A 5 -30.78 2.84 13.09
CA GLN A 5 -29.91 3.54 12.15
C GLN A 5 -28.58 3.96 12.78
N SER A 6 -28.61 4.49 14.03
CA SER A 6 -27.37 4.86 14.73
C SER A 6 -26.50 3.65 15.03
N THR A 7 -27.11 2.50 15.34
CA THR A 7 -26.38 1.24 15.57
C THR A 7 -25.76 0.70 14.29
N ILE A 8 -26.45 0.75 13.16
CA ILE A 8 -25.94 0.33 11.85
C ILE A 8 -24.77 1.23 11.44
N ILE A 9 -24.88 2.54 11.57
CA ILE A 9 -23.80 3.49 11.27
C ILE A 9 -22.59 3.24 12.15
N LEU A 10 -22.77 2.95 13.43
CA LEU A 10 -21.70 2.64 14.36
C LEU A 10 -20.99 1.33 13.99
N ILE A 11 -21.73 0.28 13.63
CA ILE A 11 -21.20 -1.02 13.18
C ILE A 11 -20.43 -0.84 11.86
N ILE A 12 -20.95 -0.10 10.91
CA ILE A 12 -20.27 0.22 9.66
C ILE A 12 -18.98 0.99 9.95
N LYS A 13 -19.01 1.98 10.83
CA LYS A 13 -17.83 2.76 11.23
C LYS A 13 -16.78 1.90 11.94
N LEU A 14 -17.19 0.97 12.81
CA LEU A 14 -16.30 0.01 13.46
C LEU A 14 -15.67 -0.97 12.44
N LEU A 15 -16.45 -1.47 11.49
CA LEU A 15 -15.96 -2.32 10.40
C LEU A 15 -14.94 -1.59 9.52
N PHE A 16 -15.21 -0.33 9.17
CA PHE A 16 -14.27 0.50 8.42
C PHE A 16 -13.02 0.88 9.21
N MET A 17 -13.11 1.05 10.52
CA MET A 17 -11.95 1.33 11.38
C MET A 17 -10.97 0.15 11.49
N SER A 18 -11.38 -1.06 11.15
CA SER A 18 -10.50 -2.24 11.16
C SER A 18 -9.69 -2.40 9.87
N VAL A 19 -10.09 -1.77 8.77
CA VAL A 19 -9.38 -1.84 7.49
C VAL A 19 -8.13 -0.97 7.55
N LEU A 20 -6.98 -1.59 7.31
CA LEU A 20 -5.69 -0.92 7.28
C LEU A 20 -5.36 -0.44 5.87
N LEU A 21 -5.53 -1.32 4.89
CA LEU A 21 -5.18 -1.08 3.50
C LEU A 21 -6.31 -1.57 2.59
N ASN A 22 -6.64 -0.80 1.57
CA ASN A 22 -7.63 -1.20 0.57
C ASN A 22 -7.18 -0.73 -0.82
N LEU A 23 -6.94 -1.68 -1.71
CA LEU A 23 -6.63 -1.48 -3.11
C LEU A 23 -7.88 -1.74 -3.93
N LYS A 24 -8.22 -0.83 -4.84
CA LYS A 24 -9.38 -0.94 -5.73
C LYS A 24 -8.95 -0.76 -7.18
N LYS A 25 -9.03 -1.83 -7.97
CA LYS A 25 -8.69 -1.88 -9.39
C LYS A 25 -7.34 -1.23 -9.70
N VAL A 26 -6.33 -1.54 -8.88
CA VAL A 26 -4.99 -0.96 -8.99
C VAL A 26 -4.26 -1.58 -10.16
N ASN A 27 -3.71 -0.73 -11.02
CA ASN A 27 -2.91 -1.11 -12.17
C ASN A 27 -1.54 -0.44 -12.10
N LEU A 28 -0.53 -1.15 -12.58
CA LEU A 28 0.80 -0.61 -12.76
C LEU A 28 1.32 -0.97 -14.15
N LYS A 29 1.76 0.04 -14.88
CA LYS A 29 2.40 -0.10 -16.19
C LYS A 29 3.69 0.70 -16.20
N TYR A 30 4.74 0.11 -16.74
CA TYR A 30 5.97 0.82 -17.06
C TYR A 30 6.04 1.08 -18.56
N GLN A 31 6.49 2.28 -18.91
CA GLN A 31 6.77 2.62 -20.29
C GLN A 31 8.24 2.30 -20.58
N THR A 32 8.48 1.40 -21.52
CA THR A 32 9.82 1.03 -21.96
C THR A 32 9.95 1.33 -23.46
N GLY A 33 10.47 2.52 -23.78
CA GLY A 33 10.53 2.98 -25.16
C GLY A 33 9.13 3.15 -25.76
N LYS A 34 8.80 2.35 -26.80
CA LYS A 34 7.47 2.37 -27.45
C LYS A 34 6.47 1.40 -26.82
N ASP A 35 6.91 0.52 -25.94
CA ASP A 35 6.09 -0.53 -25.36
C ASP A 35 5.63 -0.17 -23.93
N ASN A 36 4.41 -0.58 -23.60
CA ASN A 36 3.87 -0.50 -22.25
C ASN A 36 3.84 -1.90 -21.63
N ILE A 37 4.66 -2.11 -20.62
CA ILE A 37 4.67 -3.37 -19.87
C ILE A 37 3.71 -3.23 -18.70
N ARG A 38 2.63 -4.02 -18.72
CA ARG A 38 1.67 -4.08 -17.62
C ARG A 38 2.18 -5.07 -16.58
N VAL A 39 2.55 -4.57 -15.42
CA VAL A 39 3.09 -5.36 -14.31
C VAL A 39 1.98 -5.82 -13.36
N LEU A 40 1.01 -4.95 -13.07
CA LEU A 40 -0.14 -5.27 -12.23
C LEU A 40 -1.43 -4.93 -12.99
N LYS A 41 -2.43 -5.81 -12.87
CA LYS A 41 -3.72 -5.68 -13.55
C LYS A 41 -4.87 -5.85 -12.57
N ASP A 42 -5.68 -4.79 -12.42
CA ASP A 42 -6.94 -4.78 -11.67
C ASP A 42 -6.83 -5.42 -10.27
N ILE A 43 -5.74 -5.10 -9.55
CA ILE A 43 -5.50 -5.64 -8.22
C ILE A 43 -6.54 -5.08 -7.24
N ASN A 44 -7.21 -5.99 -6.57
CA ASN A 44 -8.12 -5.70 -5.46
C ASN A 44 -7.62 -6.46 -4.23
N LEU A 45 -7.38 -5.73 -3.14
CA LEU A 45 -6.88 -6.30 -1.90
C LEU A 45 -7.41 -5.46 -0.74
N THR A 46 -7.95 -6.11 0.27
CA THR A 46 -8.32 -5.44 1.52
C THR A 46 -7.62 -6.15 2.66
N THR A 47 -6.92 -5.39 3.50
CA THR A 47 -6.28 -5.92 4.70
C THR A 47 -6.80 -5.20 5.94
N LYS A 48 -6.88 -5.94 7.04
CA LYS A 48 -7.28 -5.43 8.35
C LYS A 48 -6.08 -5.21 9.24
N LYS A 49 -6.25 -4.41 10.28
CA LYS A 49 -5.23 -4.29 11.32
C LYS A 49 -4.94 -5.65 11.95
N LYS A 50 -3.66 -5.92 12.23
CA LYS A 50 -3.16 -7.17 12.83
C LYS A 50 -3.30 -8.41 11.92
N GLU A 51 -3.60 -8.25 10.65
CA GLU A 51 -3.66 -9.32 9.68
C GLU A 51 -2.26 -9.56 9.08
N THR A 52 -1.91 -10.82 8.87
CA THR A 52 -0.70 -11.24 8.15
C THR A 52 -1.11 -11.74 6.77
N ILE A 53 -0.46 -11.24 5.73
CA ILE A 53 -0.74 -11.62 4.35
C ILE A 53 0.55 -12.12 3.69
N SER A 54 0.45 -13.24 2.98
CA SER A 54 1.51 -13.74 2.11
C SER A 54 1.16 -13.48 0.65
N ILE A 55 2.11 -12.90 -0.10
CA ILE A 55 2.01 -12.71 -1.53
C ILE A 55 2.89 -13.75 -2.20
N VAL A 56 2.26 -14.68 -2.92
CA VAL A 56 2.93 -15.79 -3.60
C VAL A 56 2.76 -15.70 -5.11
N GLY A 57 3.73 -16.19 -5.85
CA GLY A 57 3.71 -16.21 -7.32
C GLY A 57 5.09 -16.48 -7.89
N GLU A 58 5.14 -16.73 -9.18
CA GLU A 58 6.41 -16.96 -9.89
C GLU A 58 7.31 -15.73 -9.88
N SER A 59 8.60 -15.93 -10.18
CA SER A 59 9.55 -14.82 -10.35
C SER A 59 9.08 -13.91 -11.48
N GLY A 60 9.13 -12.59 -11.27
CA GLY A 60 8.69 -11.61 -12.27
C GLY A 60 7.17 -11.39 -12.34
N SER A 61 6.36 -11.99 -11.43
CA SER A 61 4.90 -11.83 -11.43
C SER A 61 4.39 -10.52 -10.81
N GLY A 62 5.30 -9.58 -10.45
CA GLY A 62 4.92 -8.27 -9.92
C GLY A 62 4.79 -8.18 -8.41
N LYS A 63 5.19 -9.21 -7.64
CA LYS A 63 5.11 -9.21 -6.17
C LYS A 63 5.84 -8.02 -5.53
N THR A 64 7.07 -7.79 -5.93
CA THR A 64 7.87 -6.65 -5.44
C THR A 64 7.22 -5.32 -5.80
N SER A 65 6.73 -5.18 -7.03
CA SER A 65 6.02 -3.97 -7.48
C SER A 65 4.76 -3.71 -6.66
N LEU A 66 4.02 -4.76 -6.29
CA LEU A 66 2.86 -4.63 -5.42
C LEU A 66 3.25 -4.15 -4.02
N ILE A 67 4.32 -4.67 -3.45
CA ILE A 67 4.83 -4.22 -2.15
C ILE A 67 5.30 -2.76 -2.21
N MET A 68 5.98 -2.36 -3.30
CA MET A 68 6.40 -0.98 -3.50
C MET A 68 5.21 -0.01 -3.59
N LEU A 69 4.13 -0.40 -4.27
CA LEU A 69 2.88 0.37 -4.31
C LEU A 69 2.24 0.49 -2.94
N ILE A 70 2.13 -0.61 -2.20
CA ILE A 70 1.58 -0.64 -0.84
C ILE A 70 2.42 0.23 0.10
N GLY A 71 3.73 0.18 -0.04
CA GLY A 71 4.68 0.98 0.73
C GLY A 71 4.74 2.46 0.34
N GLY A 72 4.02 2.88 -0.71
CA GLY A 72 4.07 4.24 -1.21
C GLY A 72 5.41 4.64 -1.85
N LEU A 73 6.20 3.66 -2.29
CA LEU A 73 7.47 3.88 -3.01
C LEU A 73 7.28 3.89 -4.53
N GLU A 74 6.12 3.47 -5.00
CA GLU A 74 5.73 3.46 -6.40
C GLU A 74 4.34 4.05 -6.54
N LYS A 75 4.04 4.67 -7.68
CA LYS A 75 2.72 5.24 -7.98
C LYS A 75 1.93 4.31 -8.89
N ALA A 76 0.68 4.05 -8.55
CA ALA A 76 -0.23 3.32 -9.42
C ALA A 76 -0.50 4.11 -10.71
N THR A 77 -0.52 3.42 -11.84
CA THR A 77 -0.93 4.02 -13.12
C THR A 77 -2.43 4.35 -13.13
N SER A 78 -3.23 3.52 -12.47
CA SER A 78 -4.65 3.73 -12.26
C SER A 78 -5.17 2.92 -11.09
N GLY A 79 -6.41 3.19 -10.67
CA GLY A 79 -7.02 2.60 -9.49
C GLY A 79 -6.83 3.48 -8.26
N LYS A 80 -7.22 2.95 -7.11
CA LYS A 80 -7.19 3.68 -5.84
C LYS A 80 -6.55 2.85 -4.74
N ILE A 81 -5.73 3.49 -3.94
CA ILE A 81 -5.12 2.89 -2.75
C ILE A 81 -5.53 3.73 -1.54
N PHE A 82 -6.12 3.08 -0.56
CA PHE A 82 -6.48 3.69 0.70
C PHE A 82 -5.64 3.10 1.83
N PHE A 83 -5.03 3.93 2.62
CA PHE A 83 -4.33 3.57 3.84
C PHE A 83 -5.03 4.25 5.02
N GLN A 84 -5.49 3.47 6.00
CA GLN A 84 -6.27 3.97 7.15
C GLN A 84 -7.41 4.92 6.73
N ASN A 85 -8.14 4.57 5.67
CA ASN A 85 -9.23 5.35 5.05
C ASN A 85 -8.82 6.64 4.31
N HIS A 86 -7.53 6.96 4.21
CA HIS A 86 -7.05 8.07 3.39
C HIS A 86 -6.66 7.57 2.00
N GLU A 87 -7.18 8.18 0.94
CA GLU A 87 -6.82 7.86 -0.44
C GLU A 87 -5.42 8.38 -0.77
N ILE A 88 -4.41 7.52 -0.64
CA ILE A 88 -3.00 7.91 -0.85
C ILE A 88 -2.65 8.15 -2.32
N THR A 89 -3.44 7.63 -3.26
CA THR A 89 -3.22 7.85 -4.70
C THR A 89 -3.39 9.31 -5.14
N LYS A 90 -4.05 10.13 -4.34
CA LYS A 90 -4.26 11.57 -4.60
C LYS A 90 -3.26 12.48 -3.91
N LEU A 91 -2.48 11.94 -3.00
CA LEU A 91 -1.54 12.71 -2.20
C LEU A 91 -0.28 13.04 -3.01
N SER A 92 0.37 14.13 -2.62
CA SER A 92 1.71 14.48 -3.09
C SER A 92 2.75 13.49 -2.57
N GLU A 93 3.93 13.49 -3.17
CA GLU A 93 5.04 12.65 -2.73
C GLU A 93 5.44 12.94 -1.28
N ASP A 94 5.43 14.21 -0.89
CA ASP A 94 5.78 14.62 0.47
C ASP A 94 4.76 14.08 1.49
N GLU A 95 3.47 14.15 1.19
CA GLU A 95 2.41 13.62 2.05
C GLU A 95 2.50 12.08 2.18
N VAL A 96 2.73 11.38 1.07
CA VAL A 96 2.92 9.91 1.08
C VAL A 96 4.19 9.54 1.85
N SER A 97 5.28 10.30 1.69
CA SER A 97 6.53 10.10 2.41
C SER A 97 6.34 10.27 3.92
N GLU A 98 5.54 11.23 4.34
CA GLU A 98 5.23 11.43 5.76
C GLU A 98 4.41 10.29 6.36
N ILE A 99 3.43 9.75 5.61
CA ILE A 99 2.68 8.55 6.01
C ILE A 99 3.62 7.36 6.12
N ARG A 100 4.49 7.16 5.13
CA ARG A 100 5.49 6.08 5.12
C ARG A 100 6.39 6.16 6.34
N ARG A 101 6.97 7.33 6.59
CA ARG A 101 7.86 7.57 7.72
C ARG A 101 7.22 7.21 9.08
N LYS A 102 5.93 7.50 9.25
CA LYS A 102 5.22 7.31 10.52
C LYS A 102 4.60 5.93 10.70
N SER A 103 4.24 5.26 9.61
CA SER A 103 3.29 4.15 9.70
C SER A 103 3.70 2.89 8.94
N ILE A 104 4.76 2.93 8.13
CA ILE A 104 5.13 1.80 7.25
C ILE A 104 6.62 1.50 7.43
N GLY A 105 6.93 0.25 7.77
CA GLY A 105 8.30 -0.28 7.72
C GLY A 105 8.45 -1.24 6.54
N ILE A 106 9.53 -1.13 5.77
CA ILE A 106 9.82 -2.01 4.64
C ILE A 106 11.16 -2.68 4.87
N ILE A 107 11.18 -4.00 4.75
CA ILE A 107 12.42 -4.79 4.74
C ILE A 107 12.68 -5.20 3.29
N PHE A 108 13.78 -4.71 2.73
CA PHE A 108 14.18 -4.99 1.37
C PHE A 108 14.96 -6.30 1.27
N GLN A 109 14.89 -6.95 0.11
CA GLN A 109 15.72 -8.11 -0.21
C GLN A 109 17.19 -7.74 -0.33
N SER A 110 17.50 -6.56 -0.89
CA SER A 110 18.82 -5.95 -0.87
C SER A 110 18.96 -5.07 0.37
N PHE A 111 20.15 -5.01 0.94
CA PHE A 111 20.33 -4.35 2.24
C PHE A 111 20.08 -2.84 2.22
N TYR A 112 20.39 -2.16 1.12
CA TYR A 112 20.26 -0.69 0.96
C TYR A 112 20.82 0.11 2.14
N LEU A 113 21.87 -0.43 2.78
CA LEU A 113 22.52 0.23 3.91
C LEU A 113 23.32 1.43 3.39
N ILE A 114 23.31 2.50 4.15
CA ILE A 114 24.13 3.66 3.87
C ILE A 114 25.57 3.32 4.28
N PRO A 115 26.53 3.27 3.33
CA PRO A 115 27.92 3.06 3.65
C PRO A 115 28.39 4.14 4.64
N ASN A 116 29.25 3.81 5.54
CA ASN A 116 29.79 4.69 6.59
C ASN A 116 28.81 5.00 7.75
N TYR A 117 27.61 4.46 7.76
CA TYR A 117 26.72 4.50 8.92
C TYR A 117 26.85 3.20 9.71
N SER A 118 26.82 3.32 11.04
CA SER A 118 26.71 2.16 11.93
C SER A 118 25.36 1.46 11.79
N ALA A 119 25.23 0.25 12.32
CA ALA A 119 23.97 -0.48 12.32
C ALA A 119 22.83 0.31 12.97
N VAL A 120 23.11 1.03 14.05
CA VAL A 120 22.12 1.85 14.77
C VAL A 120 21.68 3.05 13.94
N GLU A 121 22.58 3.68 13.20
CA GLU A 121 22.27 4.82 12.34
C GLU A 121 21.51 4.43 11.07
N ASN A 122 21.57 3.15 10.67
CA ASN A 122 20.85 2.60 9.53
C ASN A 122 19.42 2.15 9.87
N VAL A 123 19.03 2.11 11.12
CA VAL A 123 17.72 1.71 11.64
C VAL A 123 16.99 2.92 12.20
#